data_18a031d632f6e625ce74671c5387b262
#
_entry.id   18a031d632f6e625ce74671c5387b262
#
_cell.length_a   1.000
_cell.length_b   1.000
_cell.length_c   1.000
_cell.angle_alpha   90.00
_cell.angle_beta   90.00
_cell.angle_gamma   90.00
#
_symmetry.space_group_name_H-M   'P 1'
#
loop_
_entity.id
_entity.type
_entity.pdbx_description
1 polymer ?
#
loop_
_entity_poly.entity_id
_entity_poly.type
_entity_poly.pdbx_seq_one_letter_code
_entity_poly.pdbx_strand_id
1 'polypeptide(L)'
;MYSKEEVLKNANNRDFILNAVKTEPWVYEFASEELHNDEEVTYEAVKNDGIMLEFASDNLKDNKKIVLEGVKQVGWVACYASERLLDDKEIILEGVKVSRPDFVFC
;
A
#
# COMPACT_ATOMS: atom_id res chain seq x y z
N MET A 1 19.03 7.52 5.78
CA MET A 1 17.80 8.26 6.06
C MET A 1 17.56 9.31 4.98
N TYR A 2 16.33 9.39 4.46
CA TYR A 2 15.98 10.29 3.38
C TYR A 2 15.26 11.52 3.92
N SER A 3 15.58 12.71 3.39
CA SER A 3 14.84 13.91 3.73
C SER A 3 13.66 14.06 2.78
N LYS A 4 12.61 14.76 3.21
CA LYS A 4 11.46 15.03 2.37
C LYS A 4 11.86 15.76 1.08
N GLU A 5 12.76 16.72 1.21
CA GLU A 5 13.27 17.49 0.08
C GLU A 5 13.92 16.61 -0.97
N GLU A 6 14.77 15.69 -0.52
CA GLU A 6 15.44 14.73 -1.39
C GLU A 6 14.42 13.83 -2.10
N VAL A 7 13.43 13.36 -1.36
CA VAL A 7 12.37 12.51 -1.91
C VAL A 7 11.56 13.27 -2.97
N LEU A 8 11.21 14.52 -2.71
CA LEU A 8 10.44 15.31 -3.66
C LEU A 8 11.21 15.56 -4.94
N LYS A 9 12.52 15.76 -4.86
CA LYS A 9 13.35 15.92 -6.04
C LYS A 9 13.44 14.66 -6.88
N ASN A 10 13.25 13.52 -6.27
CA ASN A 10 13.36 12.21 -6.91
C ASN A 10 12.01 11.49 -7.02
N ALA A 11 10.89 12.23 -6.91
CA ALA A 11 9.57 11.65 -6.83
C ALA A 11 9.22 10.75 -8.03
N ASN A 12 9.78 11.00 -9.19
CA ASN A 12 9.52 10.17 -10.37
C ASN A 12 10.73 9.30 -10.76
N ASN A 13 11.71 9.20 -9.89
CA ASN A 13 12.86 8.34 -10.12
C ASN A 13 12.58 6.96 -9.54
N ARG A 14 12.21 6.03 -10.41
CA ARG A 14 11.78 4.70 -9.99
C ARG A 14 12.80 3.98 -9.12
N ASP A 15 14.06 3.96 -9.55
CA ASP A 15 15.10 3.26 -8.80
C ASP A 15 15.30 3.85 -7.42
N PHE A 16 15.29 5.18 -7.33
CA PHE A 16 15.43 5.87 -6.06
C PHE A 16 14.27 5.51 -5.12
N ILE A 17 13.05 5.65 -5.60
CA ILE A 17 11.86 5.40 -4.80
C ILE A 17 11.77 3.93 -4.40
N LEU A 18 12.04 3.02 -5.34
CA LEU A 18 11.99 1.59 -5.05
C LEU A 18 12.96 1.20 -3.93
N ASN A 19 14.18 1.71 -3.99
CA ASN A 19 15.16 1.43 -2.94
C ASN A 19 14.78 2.07 -1.61
N ALA A 20 14.26 3.30 -1.66
CA ALA A 20 13.92 4.04 -0.44
C ALA A 20 12.75 3.38 0.32
N VAL A 21 11.72 2.92 -0.38
CA VAL A 21 10.55 2.34 0.29
C VAL A 21 10.86 1.03 1.01
N LYS A 22 11.95 0.37 0.66
CA LYS A 22 12.36 -0.87 1.33
C LYS A 22 12.76 -0.64 2.78
N THR A 23 13.25 0.54 3.10
CA THR A 23 13.67 0.90 4.47
C THR A 23 12.82 2.00 5.09
N GLU A 24 12.30 2.91 4.26
CA GLU A 24 11.49 4.03 4.74
C GLU A 24 10.23 4.14 3.86
N PRO A 25 9.22 3.30 4.13
CA PRO A 25 8.03 3.22 3.28
C PRO A 25 7.26 4.55 3.12
N TRP A 26 7.38 5.47 4.07
CA TRP A 26 6.74 6.78 3.98
C TRP A 26 7.10 7.54 2.69
N VAL A 27 8.24 7.21 2.11
CA VAL A 27 8.71 7.84 0.86
C VAL A 27 7.68 7.66 -0.26
N TYR A 28 6.94 6.55 -0.23
CA TYR A 28 5.95 6.24 -1.23
C TYR A 28 4.85 7.32 -1.33
N GLU A 29 4.49 7.92 -0.21
CA GLU A 29 3.46 8.97 -0.18
C GLU A 29 3.82 10.13 -1.12
N PHE A 30 5.10 10.44 -1.23
CA PHE A 30 5.58 11.57 -2.02
C PHE A 30 6.03 11.20 -3.42
N ALA A 31 5.90 9.93 -3.80
CA ALA A 31 6.24 9.47 -5.15
C ALA A 31 5.22 10.00 -6.17
N SER A 32 5.62 10.01 -7.44
CA SER A 32 4.75 10.49 -8.52
C SER A 32 3.54 9.56 -8.72
N GLU A 33 2.54 10.07 -9.44
CA GLU A 33 1.37 9.26 -9.78
C GLU A 33 1.76 8.03 -10.61
N GLU A 34 2.77 8.16 -11.48
CA GLU A 34 3.27 7.03 -12.24
C GLU A 34 3.76 5.92 -11.32
N LEU A 35 4.49 6.29 -10.27
CA LEU A 35 5.03 5.31 -9.33
C LEU A 35 3.95 4.79 -8.39
N HIS A 36 2.90 5.56 -8.13
CA HIS A 36 1.73 5.05 -7.39
C HIS A 36 0.99 4.00 -8.19
N ASN A 37 1.23 3.92 -9.50
CA ASN A 37 0.66 2.89 -10.37
C ASN A 37 1.69 1.82 -10.75
N ASP A 38 2.89 1.86 -10.18
CA ASP A 38 3.93 0.86 -10.42
C ASP A 38 3.73 -0.29 -9.44
N GLU A 39 3.47 -1.48 -9.96
CA GLU A 39 3.16 -2.64 -9.13
C GLU A 39 4.28 -2.98 -8.15
N GLU A 40 5.52 -3.00 -8.63
CA GLU A 40 6.66 -3.38 -7.78
C GLU A 40 6.92 -2.36 -6.67
N VAL A 41 6.91 -1.08 -7.02
CA VAL A 41 7.13 -0.01 -6.05
C VAL A 41 6.02 -0.04 -4.99
N THR A 42 4.78 -0.15 -5.43
CA THR A 42 3.63 -0.18 -4.53
C THR A 42 3.66 -1.42 -3.64
N TYR A 43 3.99 -2.59 -4.21
CA TYR A 43 4.07 -3.81 -3.43
C TYR A 43 5.12 -3.69 -2.31
N GLU A 44 6.31 -3.18 -2.65
CA GLU A 44 7.36 -3.01 -1.64
C GLU A 44 6.95 -2.02 -0.56
N ALA A 45 6.31 -0.92 -0.93
CA ALA A 45 5.85 0.06 0.04
C ALA A 45 4.81 -0.55 0.98
N VAL A 46 3.81 -1.22 0.44
CA VAL A 46 2.72 -1.84 1.22
C VAL A 46 3.25 -2.98 2.07
N LYS A 47 4.19 -3.76 1.55
CA LYS A 47 4.82 -4.85 2.30
C LYS A 47 5.52 -4.35 3.56
N ASN A 48 6.13 -3.18 3.48
CA ASN A 48 6.86 -2.60 4.61
C ASN A 48 5.96 -1.74 5.51
N ASP A 49 4.88 -1.19 4.96
CA ASP A 49 3.89 -0.44 5.73
C ASP A 49 2.55 -0.52 5.02
N GLY A 50 1.66 -1.36 5.53
CA GLY A 50 0.36 -1.59 4.91
C GLY A 50 -0.47 -0.34 4.68
N ILE A 51 -0.28 0.70 5.49
CA ILE A 51 -1.02 1.96 5.36
C ILE A 51 -0.72 2.65 4.03
N MET A 52 0.42 2.36 3.42
CA MET A 52 0.78 2.95 2.13
C MET A 52 -0.20 2.58 1.01
N LEU A 53 -1.04 1.57 1.22
CA LEU A 53 -2.08 1.23 0.25
C LEU A 53 -2.99 2.43 -0.05
N GLU A 54 -3.14 3.35 0.90
CA GLU A 54 -3.94 4.56 0.74
C GLU A 54 -3.51 5.36 -0.50
N PHE A 55 -2.23 5.37 -0.78
CA PHE A 55 -1.65 6.19 -1.85
C PHE A 55 -1.55 5.48 -3.19
N ALA A 56 -1.89 4.19 -3.24
CA ALA A 56 -1.83 3.43 -4.49
C ALA A 56 -2.88 3.93 -5.49
N SER A 57 -2.62 3.71 -6.78
CA SER A 57 -3.60 4.04 -7.81
C SER A 57 -4.83 3.15 -7.67
N ASP A 58 -5.95 3.58 -8.26
CA ASP A 58 -7.17 2.78 -8.25
C ASP A 58 -6.93 1.40 -8.87
N ASN A 59 -6.10 1.35 -9.89
CA ASN A 59 -5.74 0.11 -10.54
C ASN A 59 -5.08 -0.87 -9.57
N LEU A 60 -4.16 -0.39 -8.74
CA LEU A 60 -3.46 -1.24 -7.78
C LEU A 60 -4.26 -1.50 -6.51
N LYS A 61 -5.22 -0.64 -6.20
CA LYS A 61 -6.17 -0.93 -5.14
C LYS A 61 -7.12 -2.05 -5.51
N ASP A 62 -7.15 -2.43 -6.79
CA ASP A 62 -7.88 -3.58 -7.29
C ASP A 62 -6.96 -4.80 -7.50
N ASN A 63 -5.72 -4.73 -7.04
CA ASN A 63 -4.75 -5.82 -7.15
C ASN A 63 -4.76 -6.63 -5.85
N LYS A 64 -5.33 -7.83 -5.92
CA LYS A 64 -5.51 -8.67 -4.73
C LYS A 64 -4.21 -8.94 -3.97
N LYS A 65 -3.12 -9.20 -4.67
CA LYS A 65 -1.82 -9.50 -4.05
C LYS A 65 -1.34 -8.35 -3.19
N ILE A 66 -1.44 -7.13 -3.71
CA ILE A 66 -1.01 -5.93 -2.99
C ILE A 66 -1.94 -5.66 -1.81
N VAL A 67 -3.25 -5.76 -2.04
CA VAL A 67 -4.24 -5.52 -0.99
C VAL A 67 -4.07 -6.53 0.14
N LEU A 68 -3.86 -7.81 -0.18
CA LEU A 68 -3.63 -8.83 0.84
C LEU A 68 -2.42 -8.51 1.71
N GLU A 69 -1.32 -8.04 1.10
CA GLU A 69 -0.14 -7.69 1.87
C GLU A 69 -0.44 -6.58 2.89
N GLY A 70 -1.22 -5.59 2.49
CA GLY A 70 -1.62 -4.52 3.40
C GLY A 70 -2.54 -5.03 4.50
N VAL A 71 -3.54 -5.82 4.14
CA VAL A 71 -4.55 -6.33 5.07
C VAL A 71 -3.93 -7.27 6.10
N LYS A 72 -2.93 -8.06 5.70
CA LYS A 72 -2.23 -8.95 6.62
C LYS A 72 -1.50 -8.20 7.74
N GLN A 73 -1.15 -6.97 7.50
CA GLN A 73 -0.45 -6.13 8.47
C GLN A 73 -1.40 -5.26 9.27
N VAL A 74 -2.33 -4.61 8.57
CA VAL A 74 -3.27 -3.67 9.17
C VAL A 74 -4.64 -3.94 8.56
N GLY A 75 -5.46 -4.71 9.25
CA GLY A 75 -6.73 -5.19 8.70
C GLY A 75 -7.62 -4.10 8.10
N TRP A 76 -7.71 -2.94 8.74
CA TRP A 76 -8.62 -1.89 8.30
C TRP A 76 -8.24 -1.25 6.96
N VAL A 77 -7.03 -1.45 6.47
CA VAL A 77 -6.67 -0.89 5.15
C VAL A 77 -7.45 -1.54 4.01
N ALA A 78 -8.20 -2.59 4.29
CA ALA A 78 -9.14 -3.14 3.31
C ALA A 78 -10.10 -2.08 2.80
N CYS A 79 -10.38 -1.04 3.59
CA CYS A 79 -11.16 0.13 3.17
C CYS A 79 -10.67 0.77 1.88
N TYR A 80 -9.38 0.69 1.64
CA TYR A 80 -8.79 1.34 0.47
C TYR A 80 -8.89 0.47 -0.78
N ALA A 81 -9.30 -0.79 -0.63
CA ALA A 81 -9.42 -1.72 -1.75
C ALA A 81 -10.63 -1.38 -2.63
N SER A 82 -10.62 -1.88 -3.86
CA SER A 82 -11.76 -1.74 -4.75
C SER A 82 -12.99 -2.47 -4.17
N GLU A 83 -14.18 -2.09 -4.63
CA GLU A 83 -15.41 -2.74 -4.19
C GLU A 83 -15.36 -4.24 -4.43
N ARG A 84 -14.78 -4.67 -5.55
CA ARG A 84 -14.66 -6.08 -5.90
C ARG A 84 -13.88 -6.84 -4.83
N LEU A 85 -12.79 -6.25 -4.35
CA LEU A 85 -11.95 -6.91 -3.35
C LEU A 85 -12.53 -6.82 -1.94
N LEU A 86 -13.38 -5.84 -1.66
CA LEU A 86 -14.07 -5.75 -0.39
C LEU A 86 -14.99 -6.95 -0.15
N ASP A 87 -15.48 -7.57 -1.23
CA ASP A 87 -16.31 -8.77 -1.14
C ASP A 87 -15.51 -10.06 -1.22
N ASP A 88 -14.20 -9.99 -1.36
CA ASP A 88 -13.36 -11.17 -1.50
C ASP A 88 -13.20 -11.85 -0.14
N LYS A 89 -13.57 -13.13 -0.07
CA LYS A 89 -13.54 -13.89 1.19
C LYS A 89 -12.15 -13.94 1.82
N GLU A 90 -11.12 -14.06 1.00
CA GLU A 90 -9.75 -14.13 1.51
C GLU A 90 -9.32 -12.81 2.15
N ILE A 91 -9.69 -11.69 1.52
CA ILE A 91 -9.44 -10.35 2.05
C ILE A 91 -10.15 -10.19 3.40
N ILE A 92 -11.41 -10.58 3.45
CA ILE A 92 -12.22 -10.48 4.67
C ILE A 92 -11.60 -11.33 5.79
N LEU A 93 -11.25 -12.59 5.48
CA LEU A 93 -10.65 -13.46 6.47
C LEU A 93 -9.34 -12.94 7.03
N GLU A 94 -8.47 -12.46 6.16
CA GLU A 94 -7.19 -11.90 6.61
C GLU A 94 -7.39 -10.65 7.46
N GLY A 95 -8.34 -9.80 7.08
CA GLY A 95 -8.66 -8.61 7.86
C GLY A 95 -9.15 -8.96 9.26
N VAL A 96 -10.02 -9.96 9.37
CA VAL A 96 -10.56 -10.41 10.67
C VAL A 96 -9.46 -11.02 11.54
N LYS A 97 -8.51 -11.76 10.93
CA LYS A 97 -7.41 -12.36 11.68
C LYS A 97 -6.48 -11.32 12.31
N VAL A 98 -6.22 -10.24 11.59
CA VAL A 98 -5.30 -9.19 12.02
C VAL A 98 -5.99 -8.22 12.96
N SER A 99 -7.24 -7.90 12.66
CA SER A 99 -8.05 -7.02 13.48
C SER A 99 -8.76 -7.84 14.53
N ARG A 100 -9.39 -7.19 15.47
CA ARG A 100 -10.12 -7.88 16.54
C ARG A 100 -11.51 -8.26 16.06
N PRO A 101 -12.27 -9.03 16.88
CA PRO A 101 -13.64 -9.39 16.53
C PRO A 101 -14.53 -8.20 16.18
N ASP A 102 -14.15 -7.00 16.62
CA ASP A 102 -14.87 -5.77 16.31
C ASP A 102 -14.40 -5.12 15.01
N PHE A 103 -13.67 -5.85 14.18
CA PHE A 103 -13.22 -5.33 12.87
C PHE A 103 -14.43 -4.92 12.03
N VAL A 104 -14.35 -3.73 11.48
CA VAL A 104 -15.42 -3.17 10.64
C VAL A 104 -14.81 -2.66 9.34
N PHE A 105 -15.37 -3.08 8.22
CA PHE A 105 -15.04 -2.48 6.93
C PHE A 105 -15.64 -1.07 6.88
N CYS A 106 -15.01 -0.19 6.18
CA CYS A 106 -15.42 1.21 6.07
C CYS A 106 -16.83 1.39 5.56
#